data_d3130feaefaf293c6728ab102d185dbb
#
_entry.id   d3130feaefaf293c6728ab102d185dbb
#
_cell.length_a   1.000
_cell.length_b   1.000
_cell.length_c   1.000
_cell.angle_alpha   90.00
_cell.angle_beta   90.00
_cell.angle_gamma   90.00
#
_symmetry.space_group_name_H-M   'P 1'
#
loop_
_entity.id
_entity.type
_entity.pdbx_description
1 polymer ?
#
loop_
_entity_poly.entity_id
_entity_poly.type
_entity_poly.pdbx_seq_one_letter_code
_entity_poly.pdbx_strand_id
1 'polypeptide(L)'
;PSSLLSNVLVGTLHPFLKTTLAGWGSPWWLTGFLIDGVYLSTVWVVSVMLPPMAIFFPLFTLLEDFGYLPRVAFNLDELFRRSGAHGKQALTMSMGFGCNAAGVVSTRIIDSERERLIAIITNNFSLCNGRWPTQILLASLFIGAAVPTAYAGLASIGAVLTIVLLGIGVMFASSWVLSHTVLRGEVSTFHLELPPYRPPQFWRTLYTSVIDRTLIVLWRALVFSAPAGALIWLTCNVQIGGESIAAHLIRLLDTPGYFMGLNGVILLAYLLAIPANEVVIPTVLMLTTLIIGSAGGDAGVLMEGGDAETFAILQSGGWTLMTGVCMMLFCLLHHPC
;
A
#
# COMPACT_ATOMS: atom_id res chain seq x y z
N PRO A 1 -10.64 -6.29 14.15
CA PRO A 1 -11.05 -4.88 14.31
C PRO A 1 -11.37 -4.22 12.98
N SER A 2 -10.54 -4.41 11.92
CA SER A 2 -10.80 -3.86 10.58
C SER A 2 -12.11 -4.39 9.97
N SER A 3 -12.37 -5.68 10.08
CA SER A 3 -13.62 -6.30 9.60
C SER A 3 -14.87 -5.76 10.30
N LEU A 4 -14.81 -5.50 11.60
CA LEU A 4 -15.92 -4.87 12.33
C LEU A 4 -16.17 -3.45 11.84
N LEU A 5 -15.10 -2.68 11.64
CA LEU A 5 -15.20 -1.30 11.16
C LEU A 5 -15.73 -1.27 9.72
N SER A 6 -15.25 -2.16 8.86
CA SER A 6 -15.75 -2.32 7.50
C SER A 6 -17.22 -2.71 7.48
N ASN A 7 -17.66 -3.69 8.28
CA ASN A 7 -19.06 -4.08 8.37
C ASN A 7 -19.99 -2.94 8.81
N VAL A 8 -19.55 -2.11 9.74
CA VAL A 8 -20.36 -0.95 10.17
C VAL A 8 -20.38 0.14 9.11
N LEU A 9 -19.22 0.53 8.59
CA LEU A 9 -19.11 1.67 7.69
C LEU A 9 -19.53 1.34 6.25
N VAL A 10 -19.12 0.17 5.74
CA VAL A 10 -19.48 -0.26 4.38
C VAL A 10 -20.77 -1.08 4.37
N GLY A 11 -20.92 -2.05 5.28
CA GLY A 11 -22.08 -2.93 5.29
C GLY A 11 -23.38 -2.28 5.79
N THR A 12 -23.32 -1.30 6.70
CA THR A 12 -24.50 -0.69 7.29
C THR A 12 -24.70 0.76 6.85
N LEU A 13 -23.67 1.59 6.97
CA LEU A 13 -23.79 3.04 6.73
C LEU A 13 -23.85 3.38 5.24
N HIS A 14 -23.10 2.69 4.39
CA HIS A 14 -23.11 2.90 2.94
C HIS A 14 -24.52 2.69 2.33
N PRO A 15 -25.21 1.54 2.52
CA PRO A 15 -26.55 1.35 1.96
C PRO A 15 -27.58 2.31 2.59
N PHE A 16 -27.43 2.65 3.88
CA PHE A 16 -28.30 3.64 4.54
C PHE A 16 -28.16 5.02 3.89
N LEU A 17 -26.95 5.50 3.64
CA LEU A 17 -26.73 6.78 2.96
C LEU A 17 -27.22 6.75 1.52
N LYS A 18 -27.01 5.65 0.80
CA LYS A 18 -27.47 5.47 -0.59
C LYS A 18 -29.01 5.55 -0.67
N THR A 19 -29.70 4.83 0.21
CA THR A 19 -31.19 4.86 0.26
C THR A 19 -31.74 6.22 0.70
N THR A 20 -31.08 6.89 1.64
CA THR A 20 -31.52 8.21 2.14
C THR A 20 -31.38 9.28 1.05
N LEU A 21 -30.24 9.35 0.35
CA LEU A 21 -30.05 10.29 -0.76
C LEU A 21 -31.01 9.98 -1.93
N ALA A 22 -31.20 8.72 -2.27
CA ALA A 22 -32.17 8.31 -3.28
C ALA A 22 -33.62 8.72 -2.89
N GLY A 23 -33.97 8.63 -1.61
CA GLY A 23 -35.26 9.08 -1.08
C GLY A 23 -35.48 10.58 -1.16
N TRP A 24 -34.44 11.40 -1.21
CA TRP A 24 -34.50 12.85 -1.43
C TRP A 24 -34.62 13.25 -2.91
N GLY A 25 -34.73 12.26 -3.82
CA GLY A 25 -34.89 12.52 -5.25
C GLY A 25 -33.60 12.96 -5.93
N SER A 26 -32.44 12.64 -5.34
CA SER A 26 -31.11 12.93 -5.94
C SER A 26 -30.96 12.16 -7.25
N PRO A 27 -30.38 12.78 -8.31
CA PRO A 27 -30.09 12.08 -9.56
C PRO A 27 -29.08 10.95 -9.30
N TRP A 28 -29.25 9.83 -10.01
CA TRP A 28 -28.46 8.61 -9.83
C TRP A 28 -26.93 8.87 -9.90
N TRP A 29 -26.49 9.76 -10.81
CA TRP A 29 -25.08 10.08 -10.97
C TRP A 29 -24.50 10.82 -9.76
N LEU A 30 -25.26 11.66 -9.10
CA LEU A 30 -24.82 12.39 -7.90
C LEU A 30 -24.71 11.45 -6.70
N THR A 31 -25.70 10.56 -6.55
CA THR A 31 -25.67 9.54 -5.48
C THR A 31 -24.50 8.59 -5.69
N GLY A 32 -24.29 8.08 -6.91
CA GLY A 32 -23.17 7.23 -7.27
C GLY A 32 -21.82 7.93 -7.05
N PHE A 33 -21.66 9.15 -7.54
CA PHE A 33 -20.41 9.90 -7.37
C PHE A 33 -20.06 10.15 -5.89
N LEU A 34 -21.03 10.59 -5.10
CA LEU A 34 -20.79 10.92 -3.68
C LEU A 34 -20.66 9.67 -2.80
N ILE A 35 -21.53 8.67 -2.99
CA ILE A 35 -21.61 7.53 -2.09
C ILE A 35 -20.72 6.39 -2.60
N ASP A 36 -20.84 5.98 -3.85
CA ASP A 36 -20.06 4.85 -4.38
C ASP A 36 -18.64 5.28 -4.78
N GLY A 37 -18.41 6.53 -5.14
CA GLY A 37 -17.08 7.07 -5.42
C GLY A 37 -16.37 7.58 -4.17
N VAL A 38 -16.75 8.77 -3.71
CA VAL A 38 -16.03 9.50 -2.65
C VAL A 38 -16.14 8.82 -1.29
N TYR A 39 -17.35 8.52 -0.83
CA TYR A 39 -17.58 7.96 0.50
C TYR A 39 -16.98 6.55 0.62
N LEU A 40 -17.29 5.66 -0.32
CA LEU A 40 -16.86 4.25 -0.26
C LEU A 40 -15.33 4.14 -0.26
N SER A 41 -14.63 4.86 -1.13
CA SER A 41 -13.18 4.90 -1.17
C SER A 41 -12.58 5.43 0.14
N THR A 42 -13.15 6.52 0.67
CA THR A 42 -12.70 7.14 1.92
C THR A 42 -12.86 6.20 3.11
N VAL A 43 -14.03 5.58 3.23
CA VAL A 43 -14.36 4.65 4.31
C VAL A 43 -13.56 3.36 4.23
N TRP A 44 -13.29 2.89 3.01
CA TRP A 44 -12.41 1.74 2.79
C TRP A 44 -11.02 2.00 3.37
N VAL A 45 -10.41 3.13 3.01
CA VAL A 45 -9.09 3.54 3.53
C VAL A 45 -9.11 3.64 5.06
N VAL A 46 -10.15 4.24 5.66
CA VAL A 46 -10.30 4.30 7.13
C VAL A 46 -10.35 2.90 7.74
N SER A 47 -11.19 2.03 7.19
CA SER A 47 -11.43 0.69 7.76
C SER A 47 -10.18 -0.18 7.74
N VAL A 48 -9.36 -0.08 6.68
CA VAL A 48 -8.17 -0.90 6.50
C VAL A 48 -6.94 -0.28 7.16
N MET A 49 -6.77 1.06 7.10
CA MET A 49 -5.56 1.72 7.62
C MET A 49 -5.61 2.01 9.12
N LEU A 50 -6.77 2.42 9.66
CA LEU A 50 -6.85 2.88 11.05
C LEU A 50 -6.42 1.83 12.08
N PRO A 51 -6.92 0.57 12.06
CA PRO A 51 -6.59 -0.41 13.08
C PRO A 51 -5.09 -0.78 13.12
N PRO A 52 -4.42 -1.10 11.98
CA PRO A 52 -2.99 -1.37 12.00
C PRO A 52 -2.16 -0.17 12.43
N MET A 53 -2.52 1.04 11.99
CA MET A 53 -1.79 2.25 12.37
C MET A 53 -1.93 2.57 13.86
N ALA A 54 -3.11 2.39 14.44
CA ALA A 54 -3.37 2.58 15.86
C ALA A 54 -2.58 1.62 16.77
N ILE A 55 -2.12 0.49 16.22
CA ILE A 55 -1.25 -0.45 16.94
C ILE A 55 0.22 -0.15 16.65
N PHE A 56 0.57 0.04 15.38
CA PHE A 56 1.95 0.19 14.93
C PHE A 56 2.63 1.45 15.48
N PHE A 57 1.99 2.62 15.38
CA PHE A 57 2.63 3.86 15.82
C PHE A 57 2.93 3.91 17.33
N PRO A 58 2.02 3.53 18.24
CA PRO A 58 2.35 3.46 19.65
C PRO A 58 3.47 2.46 19.96
N LEU A 59 3.42 1.27 19.34
CA LEU A 59 4.46 0.25 19.53
C LEU A 59 5.82 0.75 19.08
N PHE A 60 5.88 1.38 17.89
CA PHE A 60 7.11 1.93 17.34
C PHE A 60 7.68 3.07 18.22
N THR A 61 6.80 3.97 18.68
CA THR A 61 7.22 5.07 19.58
C THR A 61 7.72 4.54 20.93
N LEU A 62 7.10 3.49 21.46
CA LEU A 62 7.59 2.84 22.67
C LEU A 62 9.01 2.26 22.46
N LEU A 63 9.26 1.59 21.33
CA LEU A 63 10.59 1.07 20.99
C LEU A 63 11.63 2.20 20.81
N GLU A 64 11.20 3.35 20.29
CA GLU A 64 12.01 4.56 20.17
C GLU A 64 12.33 5.12 21.57
N ASP A 65 11.34 5.28 22.46
CA ASP A 65 11.49 5.79 23.82
C ASP A 65 12.39 4.88 24.68
N PHE A 66 12.31 3.56 24.50
CA PHE A 66 13.24 2.61 25.14
C PHE A 66 14.70 2.75 24.65
N GLY A 67 14.96 3.51 23.58
CA GLY A 67 16.27 3.61 22.97
C GLY A 67 16.71 2.33 22.23
N TYR A 68 15.78 1.42 21.93
CA TYR A 68 16.07 0.20 21.19
C TYR A 68 16.45 0.51 19.73
N LEU A 69 15.69 1.38 19.08
CA LEU A 69 15.90 1.73 17.67
C LEU A 69 17.27 2.38 17.40
N PRO A 70 17.77 3.35 18.21
CA PRO A 70 19.12 3.87 18.04
C PRO A 70 20.21 2.81 18.14
N ARG A 71 20.03 1.80 19.00
CA ARG A 71 20.98 0.69 19.13
C ARG A 71 20.98 -0.24 17.92
N VAL A 72 19.80 -0.51 17.37
CA VAL A 72 19.68 -1.27 16.11
C VAL A 72 20.38 -0.51 14.98
N ALA A 73 20.18 0.80 14.87
CA ALA A 73 20.83 1.64 13.87
C ALA A 73 22.36 1.59 14.00
N PHE A 74 22.88 1.65 15.23
CA PHE A 74 24.30 1.56 15.50
C PHE A 74 24.88 0.19 15.09
N ASN A 75 24.20 -0.90 15.43
CA ASN A 75 24.66 -2.24 15.08
C ASN A 75 24.62 -2.51 13.56
N LEU A 76 23.72 -1.87 12.83
CA LEU A 76 23.59 -2.02 11.39
C LEU A 76 24.42 -1.00 10.59
N ASP A 77 25.04 -0.01 11.25
CA ASP A 77 25.78 1.06 10.59
C ASP A 77 26.83 0.55 9.62
N GLU A 78 27.62 -0.44 10.03
CA GLU A 78 28.68 -1.01 9.19
C GLU A 78 28.11 -1.66 7.91
N LEU A 79 26.94 -2.30 8.00
CA LEU A 79 26.28 -2.92 6.84
C LEU A 79 25.79 -1.85 5.86
N PHE A 80 25.14 -0.79 6.38
CA PHE A 80 24.67 0.32 5.55
C PHE A 80 25.82 1.12 4.96
N ARG A 81 26.88 1.32 5.71
CA ARG A 81 28.08 2.04 5.27
C ARG A 81 28.77 1.37 4.09
N ARG A 82 28.82 0.04 4.04
CA ARG A 82 29.32 -0.72 2.90
C ARG A 82 28.51 -0.51 1.62
N SER A 83 27.23 -0.24 1.74
CA SER A 83 26.34 0.12 0.62
C SER A 83 26.32 1.61 0.29
N GLY A 84 27.19 2.42 0.90
CA GLY A 84 27.29 3.86 0.66
C GLY A 84 26.17 4.68 1.33
N ALA A 85 25.49 4.09 2.31
CA ALA A 85 24.41 4.68 3.07
C ALA A 85 24.84 4.95 4.53
N HIS A 86 23.96 5.56 5.31
CA HIS A 86 24.19 5.90 6.72
C HIS A 86 23.40 4.97 7.64
N GLY A 87 23.93 4.62 8.82
CA GLY A 87 23.24 3.76 9.79
C GLY A 87 21.86 4.27 10.25
N LYS A 88 21.64 5.60 10.27
CA LYS A 88 20.31 6.18 10.49
C LYS A 88 19.27 5.71 9.44
N GLN A 89 19.70 5.25 8.26
CA GLN A 89 18.80 4.68 7.25
C GLN A 89 18.11 3.39 7.74
N ALA A 90 18.73 2.63 8.64
CA ALA A 90 18.09 1.48 9.26
C ALA A 90 16.80 1.86 10.00
N LEU A 91 16.80 3.02 10.67
CA LEU A 91 15.60 3.54 11.36
C LEU A 91 14.50 3.91 10.37
N THR A 92 14.86 4.67 9.33
CA THR A 92 13.89 5.11 8.32
C THR A 92 13.29 3.93 7.56
N MET A 93 14.09 2.91 7.27
CA MET A 93 13.67 1.66 6.67
C MET A 93 12.72 0.88 7.59
N SER A 94 13.05 0.74 8.88
CA SER A 94 12.18 0.07 9.84
C SER A 94 10.81 0.74 9.93
N MET A 95 10.76 2.07 9.89
CA MET A 95 9.50 2.83 9.77
C MET A 95 8.81 2.59 8.42
N GLY A 96 9.58 2.45 7.34
CA GLY A 96 9.07 2.17 5.99
C GLY A 96 8.32 0.85 5.89
N PHE A 97 8.72 -0.20 6.60
CA PHE A 97 7.99 -1.47 6.69
C PHE A 97 6.62 -1.31 7.37
N GLY A 98 6.47 -0.35 8.25
CA GLY A 98 5.16 0.02 8.79
C GLY A 98 4.38 0.93 7.83
N CYS A 99 4.99 2.06 7.46
CA CYS A 99 4.41 3.06 6.57
C CYS A 99 5.49 3.80 5.78
N ASN A 100 5.50 3.65 4.46
CA ASN A 100 6.49 4.31 3.60
C ASN A 100 6.48 5.84 3.75
N ALA A 101 5.31 6.45 3.88
CA ALA A 101 5.20 7.89 4.09
C ALA A 101 5.88 8.32 5.41
N ALA A 102 5.67 7.57 6.49
CA ALA A 102 6.36 7.81 7.77
C ALA A 102 7.87 7.57 7.65
N GLY A 103 8.28 6.53 6.92
CA GLY A 103 9.69 6.25 6.62
C GLY A 103 10.36 7.42 5.91
N VAL A 104 9.73 7.97 4.87
CA VAL A 104 10.24 9.15 4.14
C VAL A 104 10.32 10.38 5.04
N VAL A 105 9.29 10.66 5.86
CA VAL A 105 9.32 11.80 6.80
C VAL A 105 10.45 11.63 7.83
N SER A 106 10.70 10.42 8.30
CA SER A 106 11.75 10.14 9.28
C SER A 106 13.17 10.33 8.73
N THR A 107 13.37 10.37 7.41
CA THR A 107 14.69 10.66 6.81
C THR A 107 15.25 12.03 7.21
N ARG A 108 14.43 12.92 7.76
CA ARG A 108 14.86 14.22 8.30
C ARG A 108 15.89 14.11 9.43
N ILE A 109 16.01 12.93 10.07
CA ILE A 109 17.06 12.67 11.07
C ILE A 109 18.45 12.52 10.45
N ILE A 110 18.55 12.37 9.13
CA ILE A 110 19.81 12.25 8.39
C ILE A 110 20.27 13.65 8.01
N ASP A 111 21.43 14.05 8.50
CA ASP A 111 21.94 15.40 8.36
C ASP A 111 22.42 15.71 6.93
N SER A 112 23.08 14.73 6.30
CA SER A 112 23.57 14.83 4.92
C SER A 112 22.42 14.78 3.91
N GLU A 113 22.30 15.83 3.08
CA GLU A 113 21.28 15.87 2.00
C GLU A 113 21.43 14.71 1.01
N ARG A 114 22.66 14.35 0.67
CA ARG A 114 22.98 13.22 -0.19
C ARG A 114 22.44 11.91 0.38
N GLU A 115 22.78 11.58 1.61
CA GLU A 115 22.37 10.36 2.28
C GLU A 115 20.86 10.33 2.54
N ARG A 116 20.27 11.49 2.81
CA ARG A 116 18.82 11.65 2.95
C ARG A 116 18.09 11.35 1.65
N LEU A 117 18.60 11.79 0.50
CA LEU A 117 18.04 11.47 -0.82
C LEU A 117 18.15 9.98 -1.11
N ILE A 118 19.29 9.34 -0.83
CA ILE A 118 19.46 7.88 -0.95
C ILE A 118 18.41 7.18 -0.08
N ALA A 119 18.24 7.58 1.18
CA ALA A 119 17.28 6.98 2.10
C ALA A 119 15.83 7.16 1.62
N ILE A 120 15.45 8.31 1.06
CA ILE A 120 14.12 8.55 0.50
C ILE A 120 13.85 7.61 -0.67
N ILE A 121 14.78 7.52 -1.63
CA ILE A 121 14.60 6.69 -2.82
C ILE A 121 14.54 5.21 -2.44
N THR A 122 15.44 4.75 -1.59
CA THR A 122 15.54 3.34 -1.22
C THR A 122 14.44 2.88 -0.27
N ASN A 123 13.83 3.79 0.50
CA ASN A 123 12.69 3.48 1.35
C ASN A 123 11.48 2.93 0.58
N ASN A 124 11.40 3.23 -0.72
CA ASN A 124 10.35 2.70 -1.60
C ASN A 124 10.30 1.16 -1.63
N PHE A 125 11.45 0.49 -1.48
CA PHE A 125 11.55 -0.97 -1.54
C PHE A 125 11.15 -1.68 -0.23
N SER A 126 10.80 -0.93 0.81
CA SER A 126 10.23 -1.49 2.03
C SER A 126 8.75 -1.82 1.82
N LEU A 127 8.36 -3.06 2.14
CA LEU A 127 6.95 -3.47 2.09
C LEU A 127 6.19 -2.85 3.26
N CYS A 128 5.40 -1.82 2.97
CA CYS A 128 4.57 -1.17 3.99
C CYS A 128 3.31 -2.00 4.30
N ASN A 129 2.63 -1.63 5.39
CA ASN A 129 1.42 -2.31 5.84
C ASN A 129 0.33 -2.43 4.74
N GLY A 130 0.19 -1.45 3.86
CA GLY A 130 -0.77 -1.49 2.75
C GLY A 130 -0.39 -2.46 1.62
N ARG A 131 0.89 -2.81 1.50
CA ARG A 131 1.37 -3.77 0.49
C ARG A 131 1.33 -5.23 1.00
N TRP A 132 1.43 -5.45 2.30
CA TRP A 132 1.41 -6.80 2.88
C TRP A 132 0.16 -7.61 2.51
N PRO A 133 -1.08 -7.08 2.65
CA PRO A 133 -2.28 -7.83 2.29
C PRO A 133 -2.27 -8.28 0.83
N THR A 134 -1.86 -7.41 -0.09
CA THR A 134 -1.73 -7.73 -1.52
C THR A 134 -0.73 -8.86 -1.76
N GLN A 135 0.44 -8.83 -1.11
CA GLN A 135 1.45 -9.87 -1.24
C GLN A 135 0.96 -11.21 -0.70
N ILE A 136 0.33 -11.21 0.48
CA ILE A 136 -0.20 -12.42 1.11
C ILE A 136 -1.32 -13.01 0.26
N LEU A 137 -2.24 -12.18 -0.21
CA LEU A 137 -3.36 -12.61 -1.06
C LEU A 137 -2.86 -13.26 -2.35
N LEU A 138 -1.97 -12.58 -3.08
CA LEU A 138 -1.43 -13.11 -4.34
C LEU A 138 -0.63 -14.40 -4.13
N ALA A 139 0.18 -14.47 -3.06
CA ALA A 139 0.92 -15.67 -2.73
C ALA A 139 -0.02 -16.85 -2.40
N SER A 140 -1.10 -16.61 -1.63
CA SER A 140 -2.06 -17.65 -1.28
C SER A 140 -2.87 -18.12 -2.49
N LEU A 141 -3.37 -17.20 -3.30
CA LEU A 141 -4.24 -17.51 -4.43
C LEU A 141 -3.52 -18.16 -5.61
N PHE A 142 -2.32 -17.69 -5.95
CA PHE A 142 -1.61 -18.16 -7.14
C PHE A 142 -0.52 -19.18 -6.82
N ILE A 143 0.34 -18.91 -5.84
CA ILE A 143 1.46 -19.81 -5.51
C ILE A 143 0.96 -20.96 -4.64
N GLY A 144 0.10 -20.69 -3.65
CA GLY A 144 -0.51 -21.71 -2.82
C GLY A 144 -1.38 -22.70 -3.62
N ALA A 145 -2.14 -22.17 -4.60
CA ALA A 145 -2.97 -23.02 -5.48
C ALA A 145 -2.15 -23.84 -6.49
N ALA A 146 -0.94 -23.45 -6.83
CA ALA A 146 -0.06 -24.18 -7.75
C ALA A 146 0.65 -25.38 -7.12
N VAL A 147 0.58 -25.54 -5.78
CA VAL A 147 1.28 -26.57 -5.00
C VAL A 147 0.24 -27.45 -4.28
N PRO A 148 0.54 -28.73 -4.01
CA PRO A 148 -0.34 -29.59 -3.24
C PRO A 148 -0.76 -28.97 -1.89
N THR A 149 -2.00 -29.15 -1.49
CA THR A 149 -2.62 -28.49 -0.31
C THR A 149 -1.80 -28.64 0.98
N ALA A 150 -1.09 -29.77 1.15
CA ALA A 150 -0.21 -29.99 2.30
C ALA A 150 0.95 -28.98 2.41
N TYR A 151 1.42 -28.42 1.30
CA TYR A 151 2.54 -27.49 1.23
C TYR A 151 2.13 -26.07 0.82
N ALA A 152 0.86 -25.83 0.51
CA ALA A 152 0.36 -24.55 0.02
C ALA A 152 0.70 -23.38 0.95
N GLY A 153 0.50 -23.55 2.26
CA GLY A 153 0.84 -22.53 3.25
C GLY A 153 2.35 -22.23 3.31
N LEU A 154 3.18 -23.27 3.28
CA LEU A 154 4.64 -23.09 3.28
C LEU A 154 5.14 -22.41 2.02
N ALA A 155 4.58 -22.76 0.87
CA ALA A 155 4.92 -22.15 -0.41
C ALA A 155 4.54 -20.66 -0.44
N SER A 156 3.35 -20.32 0.05
CA SER A 156 2.89 -18.92 0.15
C SER A 156 3.77 -18.09 1.10
N ILE A 157 4.08 -18.61 2.28
CA ILE A 157 4.98 -17.95 3.23
C ILE A 157 6.37 -17.79 2.61
N GLY A 158 6.92 -18.84 1.98
CA GLY A 158 8.20 -18.80 1.30
C GLY A 158 8.27 -17.75 0.20
N ALA A 159 7.20 -17.62 -0.59
CA ALA A 159 7.10 -16.61 -1.64
C ALA A 159 7.11 -15.19 -1.06
N VAL A 160 6.31 -14.93 -0.04
CA VAL A 160 6.28 -13.61 0.63
C VAL A 160 7.64 -13.27 1.25
N LEU A 161 8.28 -14.22 1.94
CA LEU A 161 9.63 -14.03 2.49
C LEU A 161 10.65 -13.73 1.40
N THR A 162 10.56 -14.42 0.25
CA THR A 162 11.45 -14.18 -0.90
C THR A 162 11.28 -12.74 -1.42
N ILE A 163 10.06 -12.24 -1.53
CA ILE A 163 9.79 -10.85 -1.93
C ILE A 163 10.35 -9.85 -0.91
N VAL A 164 10.22 -10.11 0.39
CA VAL A 164 10.80 -9.26 1.44
C VAL A 164 12.32 -9.22 1.33
N LEU A 165 12.97 -10.37 1.21
CA LEU A 165 14.42 -10.46 1.08
C LEU A 165 14.92 -9.81 -0.21
N LEU A 166 14.17 -9.97 -1.31
CA LEU A 166 14.43 -9.29 -2.56
C LEU A 166 14.34 -7.76 -2.39
N GLY A 167 13.31 -7.26 -1.70
CA GLY A 167 13.15 -5.83 -1.41
C GLY A 167 14.33 -5.25 -0.64
N ILE A 168 14.79 -5.97 0.39
CA ILE A 168 15.98 -5.59 1.16
C ILE A 168 17.22 -5.61 0.26
N GLY A 169 17.39 -6.64 -0.57
CA GLY A 169 18.50 -6.75 -1.52
C GLY A 169 18.52 -5.61 -2.55
N VAL A 170 17.36 -5.31 -3.15
CA VAL A 170 17.21 -4.20 -4.10
C VAL A 170 17.47 -2.85 -3.43
N MET A 171 17.06 -2.68 -2.18
CA MET A 171 17.32 -1.46 -1.41
C MET A 171 18.84 -1.23 -1.24
N PHE A 172 19.60 -2.25 -0.80
CA PHE A 172 21.06 -2.16 -0.67
C PHE A 172 21.74 -1.96 -2.03
N ALA A 173 21.31 -2.69 -3.05
CA ALA A 173 21.84 -2.55 -4.40
C ALA A 173 21.58 -1.13 -4.96
N SER A 174 20.39 -0.61 -4.80
CA SER A 174 20.03 0.76 -5.23
C SER A 174 20.81 1.81 -4.46
N SER A 175 20.99 1.65 -3.15
CA SER A 175 21.83 2.52 -2.33
C SER A 175 23.27 2.54 -2.83
N TRP A 176 23.84 1.37 -3.10
CA TRP A 176 25.20 1.23 -3.64
C TRP A 176 25.34 1.88 -5.02
N VAL A 177 24.41 1.61 -5.94
CA VAL A 177 24.40 2.21 -7.29
C VAL A 177 24.29 3.74 -7.19
N LEU A 178 23.34 4.28 -6.42
CA LEU A 178 23.15 5.72 -6.27
C LEU A 178 24.40 6.40 -5.68
N SER A 179 25.03 5.79 -4.67
CA SER A 179 26.21 6.33 -4.03
C SER A 179 27.46 6.37 -4.94
N HIS A 180 27.54 5.46 -5.94
CA HIS A 180 28.68 5.39 -6.87
C HIS A 180 28.42 6.10 -8.20
N THR A 181 27.17 6.38 -8.55
CA THR A 181 26.83 7.00 -9.85
C THR A 181 26.39 8.46 -9.71
N VAL A 182 25.17 8.69 -9.27
CA VAL A 182 24.51 10.01 -9.27
C VAL A 182 24.85 10.83 -8.02
N LEU A 183 24.83 10.17 -6.85
CA LEU A 183 25.01 10.82 -5.55
C LEU A 183 26.39 10.46 -4.96
N ARG A 184 27.45 10.81 -5.69
CA ARG A 184 28.83 10.56 -5.25
C ARG A 184 29.21 11.47 -4.09
N GLY A 185 30.03 10.98 -3.16
CA GLY A 185 30.55 11.72 -2.02
C GLY A 185 30.98 10.78 -0.89
N GLU A 186 31.66 11.33 0.10
CA GLU A 186 32.04 10.56 1.29
C GLU A 186 30.83 10.32 2.19
N VAL A 187 30.81 9.16 2.85
CA VAL A 187 29.80 8.83 3.86
C VAL A 187 30.10 9.64 5.11
N SER A 188 29.11 10.32 5.65
CA SER A 188 29.27 11.08 6.90
C SER A 188 29.59 10.14 8.06
N THR A 189 30.44 10.60 8.98
CA THR A 189 30.77 9.83 10.20
C THR A 189 29.58 9.81 11.13
N PHE A 190 29.22 8.59 11.58
CA PHE A 190 28.11 8.39 12.49
C PHE A 190 28.54 8.68 13.94
N HIS A 191 28.24 9.89 14.41
CA HIS A 191 28.34 10.22 15.82
C HIS A 191 26.95 10.09 16.45
N LEU A 192 26.63 8.91 16.96
CA LEU A 192 25.41 8.70 17.74
C LEU A 192 25.77 8.70 19.23
N GLU A 193 25.36 9.74 19.93
CA GLU A 193 25.23 9.65 21.37
C GLU A 193 24.03 8.74 21.68
N LEU A 194 24.30 7.53 22.16
CA LEU A 194 23.23 6.60 22.54
C LEU A 194 22.43 7.22 23.68
N PRO A 195 21.14 7.50 23.49
CA PRO A 195 20.33 8.04 24.56
C PRO A 195 20.29 7.08 25.74
N PRO A 196 20.34 7.58 27.00
CA PRO A 196 20.20 6.74 28.17
C PRO A 196 18.82 6.05 28.14
N TYR A 197 18.74 4.85 28.72
CA TYR A 197 17.45 4.19 28.92
C TYR A 197 16.55 5.06 29.78
N ARG A 198 15.41 5.45 29.22
CA ARG A 198 14.38 6.19 29.97
C ARG A 198 13.20 5.26 30.26
N PRO A 199 12.62 5.30 31.46
CA PRO A 199 11.39 4.57 31.71
C PRO A 199 10.29 5.11 30.80
N PRO A 200 9.59 4.24 30.06
CA PRO A 200 8.56 4.68 29.11
C PRO A 200 7.37 5.28 29.84
N GLN A 201 6.90 6.40 29.38
CA GLN A 201 5.66 7.01 29.86
C GLN A 201 4.48 6.48 29.04
N PHE A 202 4.07 5.21 29.26
CA PHE A 202 3.11 4.48 28.44
C PHE A 202 1.88 5.29 28.06
N TRP A 203 1.20 5.92 29.01
CA TRP A 203 -0.03 6.67 28.74
C TRP A 203 0.21 7.90 27.89
N ARG A 204 1.28 8.63 28.16
CA ARG A 204 1.64 9.81 27.38
C ARG A 204 2.03 9.43 25.96
N THR A 205 2.88 8.42 25.81
CA THR A 205 3.33 7.93 24.50
C THR A 205 2.17 7.37 23.69
N LEU A 206 1.26 6.61 24.32
CA LEU A 206 0.06 6.09 23.66
C LEU A 206 -0.83 7.23 23.16
N TYR A 207 -1.15 8.20 24.01
CA TYR A 207 -2.01 9.33 23.68
C TYR A 207 -1.40 10.18 22.54
N THR A 208 -0.15 10.59 22.66
CA THR A 208 0.52 11.41 21.64
C THR A 208 0.70 10.66 20.32
N SER A 209 1.03 9.37 20.36
CA SER A 209 1.18 8.57 19.13
C SER A 209 -0.14 8.37 18.37
N VAL A 210 -1.24 8.14 19.10
CA VAL A 210 -2.56 7.98 18.47
C VAL A 210 -3.05 9.31 17.92
N ILE A 211 -2.97 10.41 18.67
CA ILE A 211 -3.50 11.69 18.23
C ILE A 211 -2.57 12.36 17.21
N ASP A 212 -1.29 12.55 17.56
CA ASP A 212 -0.41 13.38 16.74
C ASP A 212 0.13 12.63 15.50
N ARG A 213 0.25 11.30 15.56
CA ARG A 213 0.76 10.52 14.43
C ARG A 213 -0.38 9.84 13.66
N THR A 214 -1.22 9.04 14.32
CA THR A 214 -2.26 8.25 13.62
C THR A 214 -3.33 9.14 13.00
N LEU A 215 -3.91 10.09 13.76
CA LEU A 215 -4.98 10.94 13.24
C LEU A 215 -4.50 11.91 12.15
N ILE A 216 -3.29 12.47 12.29
CA ILE A 216 -2.75 13.39 11.27
C ILE A 216 -2.47 12.64 9.96
N VAL A 217 -1.87 11.44 10.04
CA VAL A 217 -1.62 10.62 8.85
C VAL A 217 -2.92 10.17 8.21
N LEU A 218 -3.89 9.72 9.02
CA LEU A 218 -5.22 9.35 8.56
C LEU A 218 -5.91 10.52 7.86
N TRP A 219 -5.92 11.71 8.45
CA TRP A 219 -6.51 12.89 7.82
C TRP A 219 -5.92 13.19 6.44
N ARG A 220 -4.60 13.11 6.32
CA ARG A 220 -3.93 13.28 5.02
C ARG A 220 -4.36 12.20 4.02
N ALA A 221 -4.43 10.95 4.45
CA ALA A 221 -4.91 9.85 3.61
C ALA A 221 -6.35 10.10 3.12
N LEU A 222 -7.24 10.60 3.97
CA LEU A 222 -8.64 10.94 3.63
C LEU A 222 -8.72 12.04 2.57
N VAL A 223 -7.93 13.10 2.72
CA VAL A 223 -7.89 14.24 1.77
C VAL A 223 -7.50 13.77 0.36
N PHE A 224 -6.64 12.76 0.24
CA PHE A 224 -6.23 12.22 -1.05
C PHE A 224 -7.11 11.07 -1.55
N SER A 225 -7.70 10.26 -0.66
CA SER A 225 -8.55 9.13 -1.07
C SER A 225 -9.90 9.59 -1.60
N ALA A 226 -10.46 10.68 -1.09
CA ALA A 226 -11.73 11.23 -1.56
C ALA A 226 -11.70 11.60 -3.07
N PRO A 227 -10.76 12.43 -3.57
CA PRO A 227 -10.67 12.71 -4.99
C PRO A 227 -10.27 11.47 -5.82
N ALA A 228 -9.47 10.55 -5.27
CA ALA A 228 -9.17 9.30 -5.96
C ALA A 228 -10.42 8.44 -6.19
N GLY A 229 -11.27 8.29 -5.17
CA GLY A 229 -12.55 7.59 -5.31
C GLY A 229 -13.48 8.27 -6.32
N ALA A 230 -13.51 9.61 -6.35
CA ALA A 230 -14.23 10.37 -7.36
C ALA A 230 -13.72 10.06 -8.77
N LEU A 231 -12.40 10.04 -8.98
CA LEU A 231 -11.78 9.70 -10.26
C LEU A 231 -12.07 8.25 -10.68
N ILE A 232 -11.98 7.30 -9.74
CA ILE A 232 -12.32 5.89 -9.99
C ILE A 232 -13.76 5.79 -10.48
N TRP A 233 -14.70 6.41 -9.79
CA TRP A 233 -16.10 6.36 -10.17
C TRP A 233 -16.34 7.01 -11.55
N LEU A 234 -15.76 8.18 -11.81
CA LEU A 234 -15.87 8.87 -13.10
C LEU A 234 -15.32 8.02 -14.25
N THR A 235 -14.13 7.45 -14.09
CA THR A 235 -13.52 6.63 -15.15
C THR A 235 -14.32 5.38 -15.48
N CYS A 236 -15.01 4.80 -14.50
CA CYS A 236 -15.83 3.60 -14.70
C CYS A 236 -17.24 3.88 -15.25
N ASN A 237 -17.85 5.00 -14.83
CA ASN A 237 -19.25 5.28 -15.13
C ASN A 237 -19.47 6.26 -16.31
N VAL A 238 -18.47 7.09 -16.66
CA VAL A 238 -18.56 7.97 -17.82
C VAL A 238 -18.25 7.16 -19.09
N GLN A 239 -19.19 7.17 -20.03
CA GLN A 239 -19.07 6.45 -21.29
C GLN A 239 -18.73 7.41 -22.43
N ILE A 240 -17.77 7.00 -23.25
CA ILE A 240 -17.38 7.69 -24.48
C ILE A 240 -17.49 6.67 -25.63
N GLY A 241 -18.38 6.95 -26.60
CA GLY A 241 -18.58 6.04 -27.74
C GLY A 241 -19.21 4.69 -27.39
N GLY A 242 -19.95 4.60 -26.27
CA GLY A 242 -20.62 3.37 -25.82
C GLY A 242 -19.79 2.49 -24.90
N GLU A 243 -18.57 2.89 -24.59
CA GLU A 243 -17.68 2.19 -23.64
C GLU A 243 -17.20 3.13 -22.52
N SER A 244 -16.88 2.57 -21.36
CA SER A 244 -16.35 3.37 -20.24
C SER A 244 -14.95 3.92 -20.55
N ILE A 245 -14.61 5.06 -19.95
CA ILE A 245 -13.25 5.62 -20.02
C ILE A 245 -12.23 4.59 -19.53
N ALA A 246 -12.57 3.84 -18.47
CA ALA A 246 -11.72 2.77 -17.93
C ALA A 246 -11.38 1.73 -19.02
N ALA A 247 -12.35 1.29 -19.83
CA ALA A 247 -12.11 0.31 -20.89
C ALA A 247 -11.13 0.84 -21.96
N HIS A 248 -11.22 2.12 -22.31
CA HIS A 248 -10.29 2.74 -23.26
C HIS A 248 -8.87 2.84 -22.66
N LEU A 249 -8.75 3.26 -21.40
CA LEU A 249 -7.46 3.35 -20.71
C LEU A 249 -6.82 1.97 -20.52
N ILE A 250 -7.60 0.94 -20.21
CA ILE A 250 -7.09 -0.42 -20.07
C ILE A 250 -6.51 -0.91 -21.39
N ARG A 251 -7.21 -0.74 -22.51
CA ARG A 251 -6.68 -1.10 -23.85
C ARG A 251 -5.40 -0.36 -24.20
N LEU A 252 -5.28 0.91 -23.82
CA LEU A 252 -4.05 1.67 -24.00
C LEU A 252 -2.89 1.13 -23.16
N LEU A 253 -3.20 0.71 -21.92
CA LEU A 253 -2.22 0.20 -20.96
C LEU A 253 -1.92 -1.30 -21.13
N ASP A 254 -2.70 -2.05 -21.90
CA ASP A 254 -2.46 -3.48 -22.16
C ASP A 254 -1.12 -3.71 -22.85
N THR A 255 -0.76 -2.87 -23.83
CA THR A 255 0.51 -3.01 -24.54
C THR A 255 1.72 -2.90 -23.60
N PRO A 256 1.93 -1.83 -22.82
CA PRO A 256 3.02 -1.78 -21.84
C PRO A 256 2.87 -2.82 -20.73
N GLY A 257 1.63 -3.16 -20.32
CA GLY A 257 1.37 -4.19 -19.33
C GLY A 257 1.88 -5.55 -19.76
N TYR A 258 1.61 -5.93 -20.98
CA TYR A 258 2.06 -7.21 -21.53
C TYR A 258 3.58 -7.40 -21.50
N PHE A 259 4.36 -6.35 -21.80
CA PHE A 259 5.83 -6.40 -21.68
C PHE A 259 6.33 -6.62 -20.24
N MET A 260 5.52 -6.25 -19.25
CA MET A 260 5.82 -6.43 -17.83
C MET A 260 5.23 -7.73 -17.25
N GLY A 261 4.57 -8.56 -18.07
CA GLY A 261 3.81 -9.73 -17.61
C GLY A 261 2.54 -9.39 -16.81
N LEU A 262 2.04 -8.17 -16.98
CA LEU A 262 0.83 -7.64 -16.37
C LEU A 262 -0.24 -7.42 -17.44
N ASN A 263 -1.42 -6.93 -17.03
CA ASN A 263 -2.46 -6.47 -17.93
C ASN A 263 -2.80 -4.99 -17.66
N GLY A 264 -3.52 -4.36 -18.58
CA GLY A 264 -3.92 -2.95 -18.44
C GLY A 264 -4.78 -2.68 -17.23
N VAL A 265 -5.55 -3.67 -16.77
CA VAL A 265 -6.35 -3.57 -15.53
C VAL A 265 -5.46 -3.32 -14.32
N ILE A 266 -4.38 -4.08 -14.19
CA ILE A 266 -3.43 -3.93 -13.08
C ILE A 266 -2.77 -2.56 -13.12
N LEU A 267 -2.27 -2.15 -14.30
CA LEU A 267 -1.62 -0.85 -14.44
C LEU A 267 -2.56 0.31 -14.16
N LEU A 268 -3.79 0.24 -14.63
CA LEU A 268 -4.81 1.26 -14.35
C LEU A 268 -5.17 1.29 -12.86
N ALA A 269 -5.32 0.11 -12.22
CA ALA A 269 -5.60 0.04 -10.79
C ALA A 269 -4.48 0.69 -9.96
N TYR A 270 -3.22 0.44 -10.28
CA TYR A 270 -2.10 1.10 -9.59
C TYR A 270 -2.04 2.61 -9.85
N LEU A 271 -2.40 3.06 -11.05
CA LEU A 271 -2.48 4.48 -11.37
C LEU A 271 -3.58 5.18 -10.55
N LEU A 272 -4.73 4.55 -10.42
CA LEU A 272 -5.85 5.08 -9.63
C LEU A 272 -5.61 4.97 -8.12
N ALA A 273 -4.86 3.97 -7.68
CA ALA A 273 -4.54 3.71 -6.28
C ALA A 273 -3.28 4.44 -5.77
N ILE A 274 -2.72 5.40 -6.54
CA ILE A 274 -1.56 6.21 -6.11
C ILE A 274 -1.70 6.75 -4.68
N PRO A 275 -2.85 7.26 -4.23
CA PRO A 275 -3.00 7.79 -2.89
C PRO A 275 -2.92 6.76 -1.78
N ALA A 276 -3.36 5.51 -2.04
CA ALA A 276 -3.44 4.46 -1.02
C ALA A 276 -3.32 3.07 -1.65
N ASN A 277 -2.25 2.36 -1.34
CA ASN A 277 -1.99 1.01 -1.86
C ASN A 277 -3.06 -0.02 -1.43
N GLU A 278 -3.78 0.23 -0.37
CA GLU A 278 -4.86 -0.61 0.15
C GLU A 278 -6.05 -0.71 -0.82
N VAL A 279 -6.20 0.27 -1.71
CA VAL A 279 -7.31 0.33 -2.68
C VAL A 279 -7.00 -0.49 -3.95
N VAL A 280 -5.76 -0.97 -4.14
CA VAL A 280 -5.34 -1.68 -5.36
C VAL A 280 -6.20 -2.91 -5.63
N ILE A 281 -6.33 -3.83 -4.67
CA ILE A 281 -7.08 -5.08 -4.87
C ILE A 281 -8.57 -4.83 -5.14
N PRO A 282 -9.30 -4.03 -4.33
CA PRO A 282 -10.68 -3.67 -4.64
C PRO A 282 -10.86 -3.03 -6.03
N THR A 283 -9.92 -2.18 -6.44
CA THR A 283 -9.96 -1.54 -7.77
C THR A 283 -9.70 -2.55 -8.89
N VAL A 284 -8.76 -3.47 -8.71
CA VAL A 284 -8.51 -4.55 -9.67
C VAL A 284 -9.75 -5.42 -9.84
N LEU A 285 -10.39 -5.84 -8.76
CA LEU A 285 -11.62 -6.65 -8.82
C LEU A 285 -12.74 -5.91 -9.54
N MET A 286 -12.98 -4.66 -9.18
CA MET A 286 -13.97 -3.79 -9.80
C MET A 286 -13.71 -3.62 -11.31
N LEU A 287 -12.48 -3.31 -11.72
CA LEU A 287 -12.14 -3.13 -13.14
C LEU A 287 -12.22 -4.46 -13.91
N THR A 288 -11.85 -5.57 -13.28
CA THR A 288 -11.97 -6.90 -13.90
C THR A 288 -13.43 -7.26 -14.14
N THR A 289 -14.31 -7.06 -13.18
CA THR A 289 -15.75 -7.32 -13.32
C THR A 289 -16.40 -6.39 -14.35
N LEU A 290 -15.95 -5.13 -14.43
CA LEU A 290 -16.39 -4.19 -15.45
C LEU A 290 -16.10 -4.69 -16.87
N ILE A 291 -14.88 -5.22 -17.12
CA ILE A 291 -14.50 -5.71 -18.46
C ILE A 291 -15.21 -7.01 -18.82
N ILE A 292 -15.35 -7.94 -17.86
CA ILE A 292 -16.02 -9.22 -18.10
C ILE A 292 -17.51 -9.03 -18.38
N GLY A 293 -18.06 -7.85 -18.07
CA GLY A 293 -19.49 -7.55 -18.27
C GLY A 293 -20.41 -8.29 -17.29
N SER A 294 -19.86 -8.90 -16.24
CA SER A 294 -20.63 -9.60 -15.20
C SER A 294 -21.29 -8.65 -14.19
N ALA A 295 -20.99 -7.36 -14.26
CA ALA A 295 -21.54 -6.33 -13.40
C ALA A 295 -22.96 -5.96 -13.83
N GLY A 296 -23.94 -6.75 -13.41
CA GLY A 296 -25.34 -6.32 -13.45
C GLY A 296 -25.59 -5.19 -12.47
N GLY A 297 -25.51 -3.94 -12.92
CA GLY A 297 -26.12 -2.79 -12.24
C GLY A 297 -25.22 -1.87 -11.41
N ASP A 298 -24.13 -2.29 -10.83
CA ASP A 298 -23.27 -1.45 -9.96
C ASP A 298 -21.81 -1.40 -10.45
N ALA A 299 -21.60 -1.12 -11.75
CA ALA A 299 -20.28 -0.90 -12.32
C ALA A 299 -19.61 0.32 -11.63
N GLY A 300 -18.40 0.13 -11.14
CA GLY A 300 -17.61 1.22 -10.53
C GLY A 300 -17.66 1.30 -9.00
N VAL A 301 -18.19 0.28 -8.33
CA VAL A 301 -18.14 0.15 -6.87
C VAL A 301 -16.94 -0.71 -6.47
N LEU A 302 -16.15 -0.26 -5.51
CA LEU A 302 -15.05 -1.03 -4.95
C LEU A 302 -15.56 -2.33 -4.33
N MET A 303 -14.95 -3.45 -4.69
CA MET A 303 -15.40 -4.78 -4.27
C MET A 303 -14.43 -5.41 -3.27
N GLU A 304 -14.99 -6.09 -2.27
CA GLU A 304 -14.29 -7.03 -1.41
C GLU A 304 -14.98 -8.39 -1.54
N GLY A 305 -14.23 -9.40 -1.96
CA GLY A 305 -14.71 -10.78 -2.04
C GLY A 305 -13.97 -11.69 -1.07
N GLY A 306 -14.54 -12.82 -0.73
CA GLY A 306 -13.79 -13.91 -0.10
C GLY A 306 -12.70 -14.45 -1.02
N ASP A 307 -11.68 -15.13 -0.48
CA ASP A 307 -10.53 -15.63 -1.25
C ASP A 307 -10.93 -16.45 -2.48
N ALA A 308 -11.94 -17.32 -2.35
CA ALA A 308 -12.43 -18.14 -3.46
C ALA A 308 -13.13 -17.31 -4.56
N GLU A 309 -13.92 -16.32 -4.19
CA GLU A 309 -14.61 -15.43 -5.11
C GLU A 309 -13.59 -14.51 -5.82
N THR A 310 -12.66 -13.95 -5.06
CA THR A 310 -11.56 -13.14 -5.59
C THR A 310 -10.74 -13.92 -6.61
N PHE A 311 -10.39 -15.18 -6.32
CA PHE A 311 -9.67 -16.03 -7.24
C PHE A 311 -10.46 -16.31 -8.53
N ALA A 312 -11.76 -16.62 -8.42
CA ALA A 312 -12.62 -16.86 -9.56
C ALA A 312 -12.73 -15.63 -10.47
N ILE A 313 -12.88 -14.43 -9.91
CA ILE A 313 -12.93 -13.16 -10.66
C ILE A 313 -11.59 -12.92 -11.38
N LEU A 314 -10.48 -13.07 -10.69
CA LEU A 314 -9.16 -12.87 -11.28
C LEU A 314 -8.88 -13.88 -12.39
N GLN A 315 -9.22 -15.16 -12.17
CA GLN A 315 -9.04 -16.21 -13.16
C GLN A 315 -9.91 -15.96 -14.42
N SER A 316 -11.16 -15.52 -14.24
CA SER A 316 -12.02 -15.15 -15.37
C SER A 316 -11.49 -13.93 -16.13
N GLY A 317 -10.75 -13.04 -15.47
CA GLY A 317 -10.00 -11.94 -16.08
C GLY A 317 -8.69 -12.34 -16.77
N GLY A 318 -8.43 -13.64 -16.93
CA GLY A 318 -7.25 -14.16 -17.62
C GLY A 318 -5.96 -14.15 -16.81
N TRP A 319 -6.06 -14.04 -15.49
CA TRP A 319 -4.88 -14.05 -14.62
C TRP A 319 -4.29 -15.45 -14.50
N THR A 320 -2.98 -15.51 -14.61
CA THR A 320 -2.17 -16.72 -14.49
C THR A 320 -1.22 -16.63 -13.29
N LEU A 321 -0.56 -17.74 -12.94
CA LEU A 321 0.52 -17.73 -11.96
C LEU A 321 1.60 -16.69 -12.30
N MET A 322 1.95 -16.57 -13.59
CA MET A 322 2.92 -15.57 -14.07
C MET A 322 2.47 -14.14 -13.76
N THR A 323 1.19 -13.83 -14.04
CA THR A 323 0.61 -12.52 -13.73
C THR A 323 0.64 -12.23 -12.24
N GLY A 324 0.33 -13.23 -11.40
CA GLY A 324 0.40 -13.11 -9.94
C GLY A 324 1.82 -12.79 -9.45
N VAL A 325 2.82 -13.53 -9.93
CA VAL A 325 4.24 -13.29 -9.57
C VAL A 325 4.73 -11.94 -10.08
N CYS A 326 4.41 -11.57 -11.33
CA CYS A 326 4.77 -10.26 -11.88
C CYS A 326 4.12 -9.12 -11.09
N MET A 327 2.87 -9.27 -10.65
CA MET A 327 2.21 -8.28 -9.81
C MET A 327 2.84 -8.19 -8.41
N MET A 328 3.29 -9.30 -7.81
CA MET A 328 4.03 -9.28 -6.55
C MET A 328 5.33 -8.48 -6.68
N LEU A 329 6.08 -8.68 -7.76
CA LEU A 329 7.29 -7.92 -8.07
C LEU A 329 6.98 -6.45 -8.35
N PHE A 330 5.96 -6.17 -9.13
CA PHE A 330 5.53 -4.81 -9.42
C PHE A 330 5.09 -4.08 -8.17
N CYS A 331 4.32 -4.74 -7.29
CA CYS A 331 3.92 -4.21 -5.98
C CYS A 331 5.12 -3.83 -5.10
N LEU A 332 6.25 -4.57 -5.20
CA LEU A 332 7.48 -4.23 -4.50
C LEU A 332 8.17 -2.99 -5.09
N LEU A 333 8.22 -2.90 -6.43
CA LEU A 333 9.08 -1.96 -7.15
C LEU A 333 8.39 -0.64 -7.52
N HIS A 334 7.05 -0.59 -7.51
CA HIS A 334 6.31 0.61 -7.87
C HIS A 334 6.45 1.73 -6.82
N HIS A 335 5.99 2.94 -7.17
CA HIS A 335 6.05 4.11 -6.29
C HIS A 335 5.34 3.88 -4.94
N PRO A 336 5.80 4.51 -3.84
CA PRO A 336 5.10 4.51 -2.55
C PRO A 336 3.86 5.42 -2.57
N CYS A 337 3.02 5.28 -1.56
CA CYS A 337 1.91 6.20 -1.34
C CYS A 337 2.37 7.64 -1.17
#